data_cce9874cc1ab975782a4d0a838f1f6f1
#
_entry.id   cce9874cc1ab975782a4d0a838f1f6f1
#
_cell.length_a   1.000
_cell.length_b   1.000
_cell.length_c   1.000
_cell.angle_alpha   90.00
_cell.angle_beta   90.00
_cell.angle_gamma   90.00
#
_symmetry.space_group_name_H-M   'P 1'
#
loop_
_entity.id
_entity.type
_entity.pdbx_description
1 polymer ?
#
loop_
_entity_poly.entity_id
_entity_poly.type
_entity_poly.pdbx_seq_one_letter_code
_entity_poly.pdbx_strand_id
1 'polypeptide(L)'
;VTAAFKAGADRWGVGSGASHLVAGHTAAHQELEAALADFTGRPRALLFGSGYAANVGAVSALLGPRDHVYEDRLNHASLLDGGRLSRAGFEWYEHADSADLASRLEAHRLSSRRKLIVSDGTFSMDGDLCRLDDLIALAKQHGAWLMIDDAHGFGVHGAQGCGVVDPAVHGTGGVPVLVGTLGKAFGTAGAFVAGSEALVERAYANAARNGLAEHLVEGAAYLAARLGD
;
A
#
# COMPACT_ATOMS: atom_id res chain seq x y z
N VAL A 1 21.53 -9.59 -4.45
CA VAL A 1 20.26 -10.31 -4.43
C VAL A 1 20.50 -11.78 -4.17
N THR A 2 21.12 -12.54 -5.09
CA THR A 2 21.26 -14.02 -5.00
C THR A 2 21.99 -14.49 -3.73
N ALA A 3 23.08 -13.84 -3.33
CA ALA A 3 23.82 -14.21 -2.12
C ALA A 3 22.98 -14.02 -0.85
N ALA A 4 22.26 -12.89 -0.75
CA ALA A 4 21.38 -12.62 0.37
C ALA A 4 20.19 -13.59 0.41
N PHE A 5 19.68 -14.01 -0.76
CA PHE A 5 18.61 -15.01 -0.84
C PHE A 5 19.07 -16.37 -0.27
N LYS A 6 20.29 -16.82 -0.64
CA LYS A 6 20.88 -18.06 -0.10
C LYS A 6 21.09 -17.94 1.41
N ALA A 7 21.69 -16.85 1.87
CA ALA A 7 21.93 -16.63 3.30
C ALA A 7 20.61 -16.57 4.10
N GLY A 8 19.56 -15.97 3.54
CA GLY A 8 18.23 -15.97 4.13
C GLY A 8 17.63 -17.37 4.26
N ALA A 9 17.74 -18.19 3.20
CA ALA A 9 17.28 -19.57 3.23
C ALA A 9 18.05 -20.43 4.26
N ASP A 10 19.36 -20.23 4.35
CA ASP A 10 20.21 -20.93 5.33
C ASP A 10 19.88 -20.51 6.78
N ARG A 11 19.60 -19.22 7.00
CA ARG A 11 19.30 -18.69 8.34
C ARG A 11 17.88 -18.98 8.81
N TRP A 12 16.89 -18.85 7.93
CA TRP A 12 15.47 -18.84 8.28
C TRP A 12 14.70 -20.06 7.77
N GLY A 13 15.29 -20.84 6.89
CA GLY A 13 14.62 -21.91 6.16
C GLY A 13 13.77 -21.37 5.00
N VAL A 14 12.93 -22.23 4.46
CA VAL A 14 11.98 -21.93 3.39
C VAL A 14 10.56 -22.21 3.86
N GLY A 15 9.64 -21.28 3.58
CA GLY A 15 8.27 -21.33 4.06
C GLY A 15 8.12 -20.98 5.55
N SER A 16 6.93 -20.54 5.90
CA SER A 16 6.63 -20.08 7.28
C SER A 16 5.99 -21.13 8.18
N GLY A 17 5.68 -22.31 7.64
CA GLY A 17 5.09 -23.45 8.37
C GLY A 17 3.62 -23.32 8.71
N ALA A 18 3.03 -22.12 8.64
CA ALA A 18 1.62 -21.85 8.91
C ALA A 18 1.23 -20.50 8.30
N SER A 19 -0.06 -20.19 8.32
CA SER A 19 -0.52 -18.84 7.98
C SER A 19 0.02 -17.81 8.98
N HIS A 20 0.20 -16.59 8.51
CA HIS A 20 0.72 -15.45 9.29
C HIS A 20 -0.03 -15.23 10.62
N LEU A 21 -1.35 -15.43 10.60
CA LEU A 21 -2.23 -15.26 11.76
C LEU A 21 -2.10 -16.35 12.83
N VAL A 22 -1.61 -17.52 12.47
CA VAL A 22 -1.55 -18.66 13.41
C VAL A 22 -0.15 -18.73 14.02
N ALA A 23 0.85 -19.14 13.24
CA ALA A 23 2.24 -19.29 13.70
C ALA A 23 3.25 -18.99 12.59
N GLY A 24 2.79 -18.49 11.44
CA GLY A 24 3.64 -18.21 10.27
C GLY A 24 4.31 -16.84 10.29
N HIS A 25 4.02 -15.96 11.25
CA HIS A 25 4.74 -14.71 11.45
C HIS A 25 6.03 -14.98 12.25
N THR A 26 7.14 -14.86 11.56
CA THR A 26 8.48 -15.17 12.12
C THR A 26 9.27 -13.88 12.39
N ALA A 27 10.43 -14.01 13.04
CA ALA A 27 11.35 -12.88 13.24
C ALA A 27 11.77 -12.23 11.91
N ALA A 28 11.93 -13.02 10.82
CA ALA A 28 12.23 -12.46 9.50
C ALA A 28 11.14 -11.53 8.96
N HIS A 29 9.88 -11.86 9.19
CA HIS A 29 8.75 -10.97 8.82
C HIS A 29 8.81 -9.68 9.63
N GLN A 30 9.00 -9.79 10.95
CA GLN A 30 9.06 -8.64 11.85
C GLN A 30 10.24 -7.70 11.51
N GLU A 31 11.42 -8.27 11.24
CA GLU A 31 12.61 -7.52 10.83
C GLU A 31 12.35 -6.76 9.52
N LEU A 32 11.72 -7.40 8.53
CA LEU A 32 11.39 -6.77 7.26
C LEU A 32 10.30 -5.68 7.39
N GLU A 33 9.24 -5.93 8.16
CA GLU A 33 8.21 -4.93 8.43
C GLU A 33 8.77 -3.69 9.12
N ALA A 34 9.67 -3.88 10.10
CA ALA A 34 10.36 -2.79 10.77
C ALA A 34 11.25 -1.99 9.79
N ALA A 35 12.03 -2.69 8.96
CA ALA A 35 12.89 -2.05 7.97
C ALA A 35 12.10 -1.28 6.90
N LEU A 36 10.96 -1.81 6.44
CA LEU A 36 10.07 -1.12 5.51
C LEU A 36 9.40 0.11 6.15
N ALA A 37 9.00 0.00 7.41
CA ALA A 37 8.46 1.12 8.16
C ALA A 37 9.48 2.26 8.28
N ASP A 38 10.71 1.94 8.64
CA ASP A 38 11.82 2.90 8.73
C ASP A 38 12.14 3.52 7.37
N PHE A 39 12.33 2.70 6.33
CA PHE A 39 12.64 3.15 4.98
C PHE A 39 11.58 4.08 4.39
N THR A 40 10.31 3.82 4.68
CA THR A 40 9.18 4.64 4.21
C THR A 40 8.83 5.80 5.15
N GLY A 41 9.52 5.93 6.28
CA GLY A 41 9.23 6.94 7.31
C GLY A 41 7.82 6.79 7.91
N ARG A 42 7.33 5.54 8.02
CA ARG A 42 6.01 5.24 8.58
C ARG A 42 6.15 4.56 9.95
N PRO A 43 5.18 4.75 10.85
CA PRO A 43 5.18 4.06 12.15
C PRO A 43 5.16 2.54 12.04
N ARG A 44 4.50 2.00 11.00
CA ARG A 44 4.37 0.56 10.83
C ARG A 44 4.19 0.16 9.36
N ALA A 45 4.63 -1.04 9.02
CA ALA A 45 4.34 -1.72 7.76
C ALA A 45 3.77 -3.11 8.03
N LEU A 46 2.98 -3.63 7.09
CA LEU A 46 2.42 -4.97 7.08
C LEU A 46 2.70 -5.63 5.74
N LEU A 47 3.25 -6.84 5.78
CA LEU A 47 3.58 -7.61 4.58
C LEU A 47 2.37 -8.33 3.99
N PHE A 48 2.37 -8.47 2.67
CA PHE A 48 1.40 -9.22 1.88
C PHE A 48 2.11 -10.07 0.81
N GLY A 49 1.52 -11.18 0.40
CA GLY A 49 2.06 -12.06 -0.64
C GLY A 49 2.12 -11.42 -2.03
N SER A 50 1.34 -10.36 -2.28
CA SER A 50 1.34 -9.64 -3.55
C SER A 50 0.79 -8.23 -3.39
N GLY A 51 1.11 -7.32 -4.35
CA GLY A 51 0.50 -5.99 -4.43
C GLY A 51 -1.02 -6.04 -4.59
N TYR A 52 -1.51 -7.04 -5.32
CA TYR A 52 -2.95 -7.26 -5.47
C TYR A 52 -3.63 -7.49 -4.11
N ALA A 53 -3.09 -8.41 -3.31
CA ALA A 53 -3.63 -8.69 -1.97
C ALA A 53 -3.49 -7.49 -1.03
N ALA A 54 -2.39 -6.74 -1.11
CA ALA A 54 -2.18 -5.52 -0.34
C ALA A 54 -3.24 -4.45 -0.65
N ASN A 55 -3.49 -4.18 -1.93
CA ASN A 55 -4.47 -3.19 -2.39
C ASN A 55 -5.90 -3.57 -1.99
N VAL A 56 -6.33 -4.78 -2.34
CA VAL A 56 -7.66 -5.28 -1.99
C VAL A 56 -7.85 -5.30 -0.48
N GLY A 57 -6.86 -5.78 0.25
CA GLY A 57 -6.87 -5.85 1.72
C GLY A 57 -6.97 -4.47 2.36
N ALA A 58 -6.15 -3.50 1.92
CA ALA A 58 -6.14 -2.15 2.47
C ALA A 58 -7.47 -1.43 2.22
N VAL A 59 -7.92 -1.36 0.96
CA VAL A 59 -9.17 -0.63 0.62
C VAL A 59 -10.37 -1.25 1.31
N SER A 60 -10.49 -2.59 1.30
CA SER A 60 -11.60 -3.29 1.96
C SER A 60 -11.58 -3.15 3.48
N ALA A 61 -10.40 -2.97 4.10
CA ALA A 61 -10.29 -2.74 5.52
C ALA A 61 -10.72 -1.34 5.95
N LEU A 62 -10.44 -0.36 5.10
CA LEU A 62 -10.64 1.06 5.42
C LEU A 62 -12.06 1.52 5.18
N LEU A 63 -12.73 0.96 4.19
CA LEU A 63 -14.03 1.40 3.70
C LEU A 63 -15.15 0.36 3.91
N GLY A 64 -16.37 0.84 3.86
CA GLY A 64 -17.59 0.05 3.90
C GLY A 64 -18.76 0.75 3.23
N PRO A 65 -19.98 0.20 3.28
CA PRO A 65 -21.14 0.65 2.46
C PRO A 65 -21.59 2.11 2.65
N ARG A 66 -21.13 2.78 3.70
CA ARG A 66 -21.45 4.20 3.96
C ARG A 66 -20.31 5.16 3.64
N ASP A 67 -19.22 4.63 3.10
CA ASP A 67 -18.02 5.37 2.74
C ASP A 67 -17.94 5.54 1.22
N HIS A 68 -16.98 6.31 0.71
CA HIS A 68 -16.78 6.56 -0.72
C HIS A 68 -15.31 6.40 -1.09
N VAL A 69 -15.05 5.81 -2.26
CA VAL A 69 -13.72 5.71 -2.86
C VAL A 69 -13.71 6.44 -4.20
N TYR A 70 -12.66 7.21 -4.43
CA TYR A 70 -12.40 7.94 -5.67
C TYR A 70 -11.10 7.43 -6.26
N GLU A 71 -11.15 6.91 -7.48
CA GLU A 71 -10.02 6.26 -8.11
C GLU A 71 -9.67 6.91 -9.45
N ASP A 72 -8.37 7.04 -9.70
CA ASP A 72 -7.91 7.42 -11.03
C ASP A 72 -8.34 6.37 -12.05
N ARG A 73 -8.77 6.81 -13.22
CA ARG A 73 -9.30 5.94 -14.28
C ARG A 73 -8.28 4.94 -14.81
N LEU A 74 -6.98 5.23 -14.70
CA LEU A 74 -5.90 4.35 -15.11
C LEU A 74 -5.26 3.56 -13.96
N ASN A 75 -5.86 3.61 -12.77
CA ASN A 75 -5.39 2.81 -11.64
C ASN A 75 -5.29 1.33 -12.00
N HIS A 76 -4.33 0.67 -11.38
CA HIS A 76 -4.15 -0.78 -11.49
C HIS A 76 -5.43 -1.52 -11.07
N ALA A 77 -5.73 -2.64 -11.76
CA ALA A 77 -6.94 -3.43 -11.54
C ALA A 77 -7.17 -3.83 -10.07
N SER A 78 -6.11 -4.07 -9.30
CA SER A 78 -6.22 -4.42 -7.87
C SER A 78 -6.81 -3.29 -7.00
N LEU A 79 -6.57 -2.04 -7.36
CA LEU A 79 -7.18 -0.88 -6.70
C LEU A 79 -8.67 -0.85 -7.01
N LEU A 80 -9.03 -0.92 -8.30
CA LEU A 80 -10.42 -0.96 -8.76
C LEU A 80 -11.22 -2.09 -8.12
N ASP A 81 -10.61 -3.27 -8.01
CA ASP A 81 -11.24 -4.42 -7.35
C ASP A 81 -11.36 -4.21 -5.84
N GLY A 82 -10.36 -3.61 -5.20
CA GLY A 82 -10.42 -3.21 -3.80
C GLY A 82 -11.57 -2.25 -3.52
N GLY A 83 -11.73 -1.23 -4.36
CA GLY A 83 -12.83 -0.28 -4.30
C GLY A 83 -14.19 -0.95 -4.40
N ARG A 84 -14.38 -1.80 -5.39
CA ARG A 84 -15.63 -2.56 -5.59
C ARG A 84 -15.94 -3.52 -4.45
N LEU A 85 -14.95 -4.27 -3.98
CA LEU A 85 -15.09 -5.24 -2.90
C LEU A 85 -15.35 -4.60 -1.53
N SER A 86 -14.95 -3.35 -1.33
CA SER A 86 -15.23 -2.58 -0.10
C SER A 86 -16.72 -2.32 0.11
N ARG A 87 -17.53 -2.39 -0.97
CA ARG A 87 -18.95 -2.03 -1.01
C ARG A 87 -19.22 -0.54 -0.73
N ALA A 88 -18.19 0.30 -0.74
CA ALA A 88 -18.32 1.75 -0.67
C ALA A 88 -18.93 2.30 -1.97
N GLY A 89 -19.44 3.51 -1.94
CA GLY A 89 -19.71 4.25 -3.17
C GLY A 89 -18.42 4.37 -3.97
N PHE A 90 -18.46 4.10 -5.27
CA PHE A 90 -17.28 3.99 -6.11
C PHE A 90 -17.38 4.97 -7.27
N GLU A 91 -16.40 5.84 -7.42
CA GLU A 91 -16.30 6.77 -8.53
C GLU A 91 -14.89 6.81 -9.14
N TRP A 92 -14.83 6.86 -10.47
CA TRP A 92 -13.62 7.22 -11.20
C TRP A 92 -13.54 8.73 -11.37
N TYR A 93 -12.33 9.26 -11.34
CA TYR A 93 -12.02 10.57 -11.91
C TYR A 93 -11.12 10.41 -13.14
N GLU A 94 -11.17 11.37 -14.04
CA GLU A 94 -10.37 11.34 -15.26
C GLU A 94 -8.88 11.38 -14.91
N HIS A 95 -8.08 10.62 -15.66
CA HIS A 95 -6.67 10.39 -15.39
C HIS A 95 -5.90 11.69 -15.16
N ALA A 96 -5.22 11.77 -14.00
CA ALA A 96 -4.44 12.91 -13.55
C ALA A 96 -5.20 14.26 -13.55
N ASP A 97 -6.55 14.24 -13.55
CA ASP A 97 -7.38 15.44 -13.55
C ASP A 97 -7.85 15.79 -12.13
N SER A 98 -7.08 16.68 -11.50
CA SER A 98 -7.38 17.19 -10.15
C SER A 98 -8.67 18.00 -10.09
N ALA A 99 -9.11 18.62 -11.20
CA ALA A 99 -10.35 19.42 -11.24
C ALA A 99 -11.59 18.51 -11.29
N ASP A 100 -11.54 17.43 -12.07
CA ASP A 100 -12.61 16.41 -12.07
C ASP A 100 -12.73 15.75 -10.70
N LEU A 101 -11.60 15.36 -10.07
CA LEU A 101 -11.58 14.81 -8.71
C LEU A 101 -12.21 15.79 -7.69
N ALA A 102 -11.85 17.06 -7.74
CA ALA A 102 -12.41 18.09 -6.84
C ALA A 102 -13.95 18.21 -7.00
N SER A 103 -14.44 18.19 -8.23
CA SER A 103 -15.87 18.22 -8.53
C SER A 103 -16.63 17.03 -7.94
N ARG A 104 -16.07 15.83 -8.06
CA ARG A 104 -16.64 14.59 -7.50
C ARG A 104 -16.64 14.60 -5.97
N LEU A 105 -15.55 15.03 -5.36
CA LEU A 105 -15.44 15.16 -3.90
C LEU A 105 -16.47 16.15 -3.35
N GLU A 106 -16.72 17.26 -4.05
CA GLU A 106 -17.74 18.25 -3.64
C GLU A 106 -19.15 17.70 -3.81
N ALA A 107 -19.45 16.97 -4.88
CA ALA A 107 -20.76 16.36 -5.10
C ALA A 107 -21.20 15.44 -3.95
N HIS A 108 -20.23 14.76 -3.30
CA HIS A 108 -20.50 13.86 -2.18
C HIS A 108 -20.05 14.42 -0.82
N ARG A 109 -19.90 15.73 -0.71
CA ARG A 109 -19.39 16.40 0.51
C ARG A 109 -20.12 16.00 1.79
N LEU A 110 -21.42 15.81 1.74
CA LEU A 110 -22.26 15.51 2.88
C LEU A 110 -22.80 14.08 2.94
N SER A 111 -22.62 13.29 1.88
CA SER A 111 -23.29 12.00 1.73
C SER A 111 -22.49 10.81 2.26
N SER A 112 -21.17 10.94 2.39
CA SER A 112 -20.29 9.86 2.82
C SER A 112 -19.69 10.11 4.19
N ARG A 113 -19.57 9.02 4.99
CA ARG A 113 -18.98 9.06 6.31
C ARG A 113 -17.44 9.19 6.25
N ARG A 114 -16.82 8.44 5.37
CA ARG A 114 -15.38 8.49 5.08
C ARG A 114 -15.18 8.57 3.57
N LYS A 115 -14.10 9.21 3.17
CA LYS A 115 -13.67 9.32 1.78
C LYS A 115 -12.24 8.83 1.66
N LEU A 116 -11.96 8.07 0.62
CA LEU A 116 -10.62 7.62 0.28
C LEU A 116 -10.34 7.99 -1.18
N ILE A 117 -9.27 8.73 -1.41
CA ILE A 117 -8.70 8.96 -2.73
C ILE A 117 -7.63 7.90 -2.94
N VAL A 118 -7.65 7.23 -4.08
CA VAL A 118 -6.71 6.15 -4.41
C VAL A 118 -6.08 6.42 -5.76
N SER A 119 -4.76 6.34 -5.84
CA SER A 119 -4.02 6.51 -7.09
C SER A 119 -2.79 5.62 -7.13
N ASP A 120 -2.44 5.11 -8.32
CA ASP A 120 -1.07 4.68 -8.58
C ASP A 120 -0.13 5.89 -8.41
N GLY A 121 1.04 5.68 -7.85
CA GLY A 121 2.11 6.69 -7.76
C GLY A 121 2.79 6.89 -9.11
N THR A 122 3.12 5.77 -9.77
CA THR A 122 3.62 5.70 -11.13
C THR A 122 2.71 4.76 -11.92
N PHE A 123 2.08 5.25 -12.97
CA PHE A 123 1.14 4.46 -13.77
C PHE A 123 1.88 3.47 -14.67
N SER A 124 1.52 2.20 -14.59
CA SER A 124 2.29 1.08 -15.17
C SER A 124 2.37 1.09 -16.69
N MET A 125 1.35 1.61 -17.37
CA MET A 125 1.27 1.55 -18.84
C MET A 125 1.97 2.75 -19.50
N ASP A 126 1.78 3.94 -18.96
CA ASP A 126 2.24 5.19 -19.56
C ASP A 126 3.53 5.71 -18.89
N GLY A 127 3.82 5.26 -17.66
CA GLY A 127 5.02 5.61 -16.91
C GLY A 127 5.01 7.02 -16.32
N ASP A 128 3.88 7.70 -16.40
CA ASP A 128 3.69 9.02 -15.81
C ASP A 128 3.43 8.94 -14.30
N LEU A 129 3.57 10.06 -13.63
CA LEU A 129 3.42 10.16 -12.17
C LEU A 129 2.07 10.79 -11.81
N CYS A 130 1.50 10.33 -10.71
CA CYS A 130 0.34 11.01 -10.13
C CYS A 130 0.68 12.44 -9.73
N ARG A 131 -0.33 13.31 -9.69
CA ARG A 131 -0.21 14.70 -9.21
C ARG A 131 -0.26 14.73 -7.68
N LEU A 132 0.77 14.18 -7.04
CA LEU A 132 0.78 13.88 -5.60
C LEU A 132 0.41 15.09 -4.74
N ASP A 133 1.00 16.26 -5.01
CA ASP A 133 0.72 17.48 -4.23
C ASP A 133 -0.73 17.93 -4.35
N ASP A 134 -1.32 17.83 -5.55
CA ASP A 134 -2.73 18.14 -5.79
C ASP A 134 -3.63 17.16 -5.02
N LEU A 135 -3.31 15.85 -5.06
CA LEU A 135 -4.05 14.81 -4.35
C LEU A 135 -4.01 15.04 -2.84
N ILE A 136 -2.84 15.40 -2.28
CA ILE A 136 -2.69 15.74 -0.86
C ILE A 136 -3.52 16.97 -0.51
N ALA A 137 -3.48 18.01 -1.33
CA ALA A 137 -4.24 19.23 -1.11
C ALA A 137 -5.76 18.97 -1.09
N LEU A 138 -6.25 18.20 -2.08
CA LEU A 138 -7.66 17.82 -2.18
C LEU A 138 -8.09 16.90 -1.04
N ALA A 139 -7.27 15.92 -0.67
CA ALA A 139 -7.54 15.05 0.47
C ALA A 139 -7.72 15.87 1.76
N LYS A 140 -6.82 16.81 2.01
CA LYS A 140 -6.89 17.72 3.16
C LYS A 140 -8.13 18.62 3.10
N GLN A 141 -8.41 19.23 1.96
CA GLN A 141 -9.53 20.15 1.76
C GLN A 141 -10.89 19.47 2.02
N HIS A 142 -11.03 18.21 1.58
CA HIS A 142 -12.30 17.47 1.65
C HIS A 142 -12.39 16.48 2.81
N GLY A 143 -11.37 16.46 3.70
CA GLY A 143 -11.30 15.52 4.82
C GLY A 143 -11.28 14.07 4.38
N ALA A 144 -10.63 13.78 3.25
CA ALA A 144 -10.46 12.45 2.70
C ALA A 144 -9.11 11.86 3.14
N TRP A 145 -9.01 10.55 3.18
CA TRP A 145 -7.74 9.85 3.22
C TRP A 145 -7.15 9.72 1.82
N LEU A 146 -5.83 9.60 1.73
CA LEU A 146 -5.11 9.35 0.49
C LEU A 146 -4.34 8.05 0.59
N MET A 147 -4.52 7.18 -0.38
CA MET A 147 -3.76 5.96 -0.58
C MET A 147 -2.99 6.04 -1.89
N ILE A 148 -1.69 5.82 -1.83
CA ILE A 148 -0.82 5.74 -3.01
C ILE A 148 -0.26 4.33 -3.14
N ASP A 149 -0.51 3.71 -4.28
CA ASP A 149 0.19 2.50 -4.70
C ASP A 149 1.45 2.89 -5.48
N ASP A 150 2.57 2.80 -4.82
CA ASP A 150 3.87 3.14 -5.39
C ASP A 150 4.66 1.90 -5.87
N ALA A 151 3.95 0.86 -6.29
CA ALA A 151 4.55 -0.39 -6.73
C ALA A 151 5.53 -0.23 -7.90
N HIS A 152 5.35 0.77 -8.77
CA HIS A 152 6.23 1.06 -9.89
C HIS A 152 7.30 2.13 -9.56
N GLY A 153 7.07 2.98 -8.57
CA GLY A 153 8.01 4.01 -8.16
C GLY A 153 8.98 3.56 -7.07
N PHE A 154 8.52 2.69 -6.17
CA PHE A 154 9.31 2.19 -5.04
C PHE A 154 10.53 1.39 -5.52
N GLY A 155 11.73 1.84 -5.11
CA GLY A 155 13.01 1.31 -5.59
C GLY A 155 13.53 1.95 -6.88
N VAL A 156 12.77 2.91 -7.48
CA VAL A 156 13.11 3.55 -8.75
C VAL A 156 13.20 5.07 -8.62
N HIS A 157 12.13 5.70 -8.11
CA HIS A 157 12.05 7.14 -7.95
C HIS A 157 12.51 7.61 -6.56
N GLY A 158 12.71 8.92 -6.44
CA GLY A 158 13.02 9.57 -5.17
C GLY A 158 14.45 9.35 -4.67
N ALA A 159 14.79 10.00 -3.58
CA ALA A 159 16.07 9.85 -2.92
C ALA A 159 16.22 8.41 -2.41
N GLN A 160 17.34 7.77 -2.70
CA GLN A 160 17.62 6.39 -2.31
C GLN A 160 16.57 5.34 -2.79
N GLY A 161 15.73 5.70 -3.78
CA GLY A 161 14.68 4.82 -4.27
C GLY A 161 13.44 4.75 -3.36
N CYS A 162 13.18 5.77 -2.57
CA CYS A 162 12.02 5.81 -1.66
C CYS A 162 10.67 5.83 -2.38
N GLY A 163 10.66 6.01 -3.70
CA GLY A 163 9.45 6.12 -4.50
C GLY A 163 9.02 7.55 -4.76
N VAL A 164 7.78 7.72 -5.23
CA VAL A 164 7.19 9.06 -5.46
C VAL A 164 6.75 9.73 -4.16
N VAL A 165 6.54 8.95 -3.10
CA VAL A 165 6.17 9.43 -1.77
C VAL A 165 7.43 9.59 -0.93
N ASP A 166 8.05 10.76 -0.99
CA ASP A 166 9.26 11.06 -0.22
C ASP A 166 8.96 11.12 1.28
N PRO A 167 9.56 10.25 2.12
CA PRO A 167 9.31 10.23 3.56
C PRO A 167 9.73 11.51 4.29
N ALA A 168 10.69 12.26 3.75
CA ALA A 168 11.12 13.53 4.33
C ALA A 168 10.10 14.66 4.11
N VAL A 169 9.23 14.52 3.12
CA VAL A 169 8.25 15.54 2.70
C VAL A 169 6.81 15.09 2.99
N HIS A 170 6.51 13.84 2.64
CA HIS A 170 5.15 13.29 2.64
C HIS A 170 4.97 12.28 3.78
N GLY A 171 4.78 12.78 5.01
CA GLY A 171 4.48 11.93 6.16
C GLY A 171 3.07 11.33 6.10
N THR A 172 2.69 10.60 7.16
CA THR A 172 1.35 10.00 7.30
C THR A 172 0.20 11.02 7.30
N GLY A 173 0.49 12.29 7.56
CA GLY A 173 -0.49 13.38 7.47
C GLY A 173 -0.85 13.76 6.04
N GLY A 174 0.06 13.57 5.08
CA GLY A 174 -0.17 13.82 3.65
C GLY A 174 -0.64 12.55 2.92
N VAL A 175 0.09 11.45 3.11
CA VAL A 175 -0.21 10.13 2.52
C VAL A 175 -0.37 9.11 3.65
N PRO A 176 -1.57 8.98 4.23
CA PRO A 176 -1.81 8.05 5.35
C PRO A 176 -1.61 6.58 4.98
N VAL A 177 -1.80 6.19 3.72
CA VAL A 177 -1.67 4.81 3.25
C VAL A 177 -0.70 4.75 2.08
N LEU A 178 0.41 4.05 2.27
CA LEU A 178 1.39 3.78 1.22
C LEU A 178 1.43 2.28 0.95
N VAL A 179 1.34 1.90 -0.32
CA VAL A 179 1.53 0.52 -0.77
C VAL A 179 2.77 0.45 -1.64
N GLY A 180 3.55 -0.59 -1.48
CA GLY A 180 4.70 -0.87 -2.32
C GLY A 180 4.85 -2.36 -2.58
N THR A 181 5.64 -2.71 -3.59
CA THR A 181 5.91 -4.11 -3.94
C THR A 181 7.39 -4.44 -3.90
N LEU A 182 7.68 -5.67 -3.52
CA LEU A 182 9.02 -6.22 -3.48
C LEU A 182 9.32 -7.07 -4.73
N GLY A 183 8.30 -7.32 -5.55
CA GLY A 183 8.36 -8.15 -6.74
C GLY A 183 8.82 -7.44 -8.02
N LYS A 184 9.11 -6.14 -7.98
CA LYS A 184 9.55 -5.33 -9.12
C LYS A 184 11.01 -4.91 -8.97
N ALA A 185 11.30 -3.66 -8.62
CA ALA A 185 12.66 -3.14 -8.51
C ALA A 185 13.53 -3.91 -7.51
N PHE A 186 12.96 -4.43 -6.44
CA PHE A 186 13.67 -5.21 -5.43
C PHE A 186 14.01 -6.64 -5.88
N GLY A 187 13.40 -7.16 -6.94
CA GLY A 187 13.74 -8.46 -7.55
C GLY A 187 13.42 -9.67 -6.68
N THR A 188 12.36 -9.59 -5.88
CA THR A 188 11.90 -10.69 -5.00
C THR A 188 10.38 -10.88 -5.13
N ALA A 189 9.68 -11.19 -4.07
CA ALA A 189 8.23 -11.37 -4.07
C ALA A 189 7.61 -10.70 -2.85
N GLY A 190 6.31 -10.44 -2.93
CA GLY A 190 5.55 -9.81 -1.85
C GLY A 190 5.31 -8.32 -2.06
N ALA A 191 4.57 -7.76 -1.12
CA ALA A 191 4.21 -6.35 -1.07
C ALA A 191 4.01 -5.92 0.38
N PHE A 192 3.78 -4.64 0.59
CA PHE A 192 3.49 -4.11 1.92
C PHE A 192 2.48 -2.98 1.87
N VAL A 193 1.81 -2.78 2.99
CA VAL A 193 1.03 -1.58 3.30
C VAL A 193 1.69 -0.90 4.48
N ALA A 194 2.05 0.37 4.33
CA ALA A 194 2.67 1.17 5.39
C ALA A 194 1.81 2.38 5.76
N GLY A 195 1.75 2.71 7.06
CA GLY A 195 0.93 3.78 7.58
C GLY A 195 1.05 3.94 9.09
N SER A 196 0.02 4.55 9.70
CA SER A 196 -0.06 4.62 11.15
C SER A 196 -0.31 3.23 11.76
N GLU A 197 0.05 3.04 13.02
CA GLU A 197 -0.18 1.79 13.72
C GLU A 197 -1.65 1.35 13.69
N ALA A 198 -2.57 2.26 14.00
CA ALA A 198 -4.01 1.99 13.98
C ALA A 198 -4.53 1.59 12.59
N LEU A 199 -3.95 2.14 11.52
CA LEU A 199 -4.30 1.80 10.14
C LEU A 199 -3.84 0.39 9.80
N VAL A 200 -2.58 0.07 10.11
CA VAL A 200 -1.98 -1.25 9.85
C VAL A 200 -2.68 -2.35 10.65
N GLU A 201 -2.98 -2.10 11.93
CA GLU A 201 -3.78 -3.02 12.76
C GLU A 201 -5.15 -3.30 12.15
N ARG A 202 -5.81 -2.27 11.61
CA ARG A 202 -7.10 -2.44 10.95
C ARG A 202 -6.99 -3.26 9.67
N ALA A 203 -5.96 -3.02 8.85
CA ALA A 203 -5.69 -3.79 7.64
C ALA A 203 -5.43 -5.26 7.98
N TYR A 204 -4.61 -5.52 9.00
CA TYR A 204 -4.33 -6.85 9.53
C TYR A 204 -5.59 -7.58 9.99
N ALA A 205 -6.39 -6.96 10.86
CA ALA A 205 -7.62 -7.54 11.37
C ALA A 205 -8.66 -7.84 10.29
N ASN A 206 -8.67 -7.06 9.19
CA ASN A 206 -9.57 -7.30 8.07
C ASN A 206 -9.06 -8.41 7.16
N ALA A 207 -7.78 -8.44 6.84
CA ALA A 207 -7.14 -9.52 6.10
C ALA A 207 -7.36 -10.86 6.81
N ALA A 208 -7.24 -10.87 8.13
CA ALA A 208 -7.55 -11.99 8.99
C ALA A 208 -8.97 -12.54 8.78
N ARG A 209 -9.96 -11.65 8.82
CA ARG A 209 -11.39 -12.04 8.72
C ARG A 209 -11.81 -12.53 7.34
N ASN A 210 -11.11 -12.09 6.30
CA ASN A 210 -11.47 -12.36 4.89
C ASN A 210 -10.62 -13.46 4.23
N GLY A 211 -9.79 -14.18 5.00
CA GLY A 211 -8.92 -15.23 4.47
C GLY A 211 -7.76 -14.70 3.61
N LEU A 212 -7.57 -13.39 3.53
CA LEU A 212 -6.45 -12.77 2.78
C LEU A 212 -5.11 -12.92 3.51
N ALA A 213 -5.14 -13.34 4.77
CA ALA A 213 -3.94 -13.58 5.57
C ALA A 213 -3.13 -14.80 5.14
N GLU A 214 -3.73 -15.71 4.38
CA GLU A 214 -3.03 -16.87 3.82
C GLU A 214 -2.03 -16.47 2.71
N HIS A 215 -2.13 -15.26 2.17
CA HIS A 215 -1.24 -14.70 1.17
C HIS A 215 -0.10 -13.85 1.76
N LEU A 216 0.12 -13.90 3.07
CA LEU A 216 1.20 -13.18 3.74
C LEU A 216 2.50 -14.00 3.68
N VAL A 217 3.29 -13.67 2.80
CA VAL A 217 4.72 -13.73 2.44
C VAL A 217 5.56 -14.99 2.68
N GLU A 218 6.09 -15.49 1.59
CA GLU A 218 7.23 -16.42 1.54
C GLU A 218 8.60 -15.74 1.30
N GLY A 219 8.67 -14.41 1.15
CA GLY A 219 9.89 -13.67 0.76
C GLY A 219 10.55 -12.81 1.83
N ALA A 220 10.03 -12.77 3.05
CA ALA A 220 10.49 -11.86 4.12
C ALA A 220 11.96 -12.06 4.54
N ALA A 221 12.41 -13.30 4.57
CA ALA A 221 13.78 -13.65 4.99
C ALA A 221 14.89 -13.00 4.13
N TYR A 222 14.57 -12.72 2.87
CA TYR A 222 15.54 -12.18 1.92
C TYR A 222 15.80 -10.68 2.10
N LEU A 223 14.75 -9.93 2.38
CA LEU A 223 14.84 -8.47 2.43
C LEU A 223 15.33 -7.96 3.80
N ALA A 224 15.00 -8.66 4.88
CA ALA A 224 15.54 -8.37 6.20
C ALA A 224 17.07 -8.41 6.23
N ALA A 225 17.69 -9.30 5.45
CA ALA A 225 19.15 -9.40 5.34
C ALA A 225 19.81 -8.23 4.57
N ARG A 226 19.04 -7.42 3.85
CA ARG A 226 19.59 -6.37 2.96
C ARG A 226 19.33 -4.95 3.44
N LEU A 227 18.34 -4.74 4.28
CA LEU A 227 18.02 -3.42 4.84
C LEU A 227 18.78 -3.16 6.16
N GLY A 228 19.54 -4.14 6.65
CA GLY A 228 20.40 -4.04 7.84
C GLY A 228 21.87 -3.72 7.56
N ASP A 229 22.29 -3.56 6.30
CA ASP A 229 23.59 -3.09 5.84
C ASP A 229 23.47 -1.65 5.26
#